data_e6b4e36986f8002cb03dbdaeb3ad1e15
#
_entry.id   e6b4e36986f8002cb03dbdaeb3ad1e15
#
_cell.length_a   1.000
_cell.length_b   1.000
_cell.length_c   1.000
_cell.angle_alpha   90.00
_cell.angle_beta   90.00
_cell.angle_gamma   90.00
#
_symmetry.space_group_name_H-M   'P 1'
#
loop_
_entity.id
_entity.type
_entity.pdbx_description
1 polymer ?
#
loop_
_entity_poly.entity_id
_entity_poly.type
_entity_poly.pdbx_seq_one_letter_code
_entity_poly.pdbx_strand_id
1 'polypeptide(L)'
;MRVIVKIGTSSLTSDSGEVNMSALSKLVSEVVAARTQEHEIVVVTSGAITAGVQKLGIPRPDEPEILQALSAVGQIDLMRAYGEEFGSHGVATGQVLLAPHDFRDRNQYLHAETTFKHLLRLDVVPI
;
A
#
# COMPACT_ATOMS: atom_id res chain seq x y z
N MET A 1 16.05 -12.69 -3.23
CA MET A 1 16.28 -11.35 -3.82
C MET A 1 15.24 -10.36 -3.29
N ARG A 2 15.47 -9.03 -3.44
CA ARG A 2 14.45 -8.03 -3.09
C ARG A 2 13.61 -7.68 -4.32
N VAL A 3 12.30 -7.68 -4.16
CA VAL A 3 11.33 -7.41 -5.24
C VAL A 3 10.39 -6.29 -4.81
N ILE A 4 10.20 -5.30 -5.67
CA ILE A 4 9.22 -4.23 -5.48
C ILE A 4 8.02 -4.52 -6.38
N VAL A 5 6.86 -4.70 -5.76
CA VAL A 5 5.59 -4.97 -6.46
C VAL A 5 4.76 -3.69 -6.46
N LYS A 6 4.61 -3.07 -7.63
CA LYS A 6 3.81 -1.85 -7.77
C LYS A 6 2.40 -2.19 -8.27
N ILE A 7 1.38 -1.69 -7.57
CA ILE A 7 -0.03 -1.88 -7.91
C ILE A 7 -0.67 -0.54 -8.25
N GLY A 8 -1.20 -0.44 -9.47
CA GLY A 8 -1.95 0.74 -9.92
C GLY A 8 -3.40 0.74 -9.39
N THR A 9 -4.02 1.91 -9.35
CA THR A 9 -5.41 2.09 -8.88
C THR A 9 -6.39 1.18 -9.62
N SER A 10 -6.33 1.15 -10.95
CA SER A 10 -7.24 0.34 -11.79
C SER A 10 -7.10 -1.17 -11.57
N SER A 11 -6.00 -1.63 -11.01
CA SER A 11 -5.80 -3.05 -10.69
C SER A 11 -6.34 -3.41 -9.31
N LEU A 12 -6.50 -2.42 -8.43
CA LEU A 12 -6.84 -2.64 -7.02
C LEU A 12 -8.25 -2.14 -6.66
N THR A 13 -8.82 -1.26 -7.46
CA THR A 13 -10.18 -0.75 -7.23
C THR A 13 -11.10 -1.13 -8.38
N SER A 14 -12.37 -1.39 -8.05
CA SER A 14 -13.44 -1.53 -9.03
C SER A 14 -13.81 -0.19 -9.67
N ASP A 15 -14.65 -0.22 -10.69
CA ASP A 15 -15.19 0.99 -11.33
C ASP A 15 -15.98 1.86 -10.34
N SER A 16 -16.56 1.25 -9.29
CA SER A 16 -17.24 1.97 -8.20
C SER A 16 -16.27 2.60 -7.18
N GLY A 17 -14.96 2.32 -7.27
CA GLY A 17 -13.94 2.82 -6.34
C GLY A 17 -13.73 1.98 -5.09
N GLU A 18 -14.45 0.87 -4.95
CA GLU A 18 -14.23 -0.09 -3.86
C GLU A 18 -12.95 -0.90 -4.08
N VAL A 19 -12.31 -1.29 -2.98
CA VAL A 19 -11.17 -2.21 -3.06
C VAL A 19 -11.64 -3.55 -3.65
N ASN A 20 -11.01 -3.95 -4.74
CA ASN A 20 -11.27 -5.23 -5.38
C ASN A 20 -10.62 -6.36 -4.56
N MET A 21 -11.40 -6.95 -3.65
CA MET A 21 -10.89 -7.98 -2.73
C MET A 21 -10.38 -9.22 -3.46
N SER A 22 -10.94 -9.59 -4.62
CA SER A 22 -10.44 -10.71 -5.42
C SER A 22 -9.05 -10.42 -6.00
N ALA A 23 -8.84 -9.21 -6.52
CA ALA A 23 -7.52 -8.80 -7.02
C ALA A 23 -6.50 -8.69 -5.88
N LEU A 24 -6.91 -8.16 -4.72
CA LEU A 24 -6.08 -8.07 -3.54
C LEU A 24 -5.67 -9.46 -3.03
N SER A 25 -6.62 -10.38 -2.91
CA SER A 25 -6.36 -11.76 -2.45
C SER A 25 -5.39 -12.50 -3.38
N LYS A 26 -5.58 -12.37 -4.70
CA LYS A 26 -4.62 -12.92 -5.67
C LYS A 26 -3.22 -12.35 -5.49
N LEU A 27 -3.11 -11.02 -5.39
CA LEU A 27 -1.83 -10.34 -5.16
C LEU A 27 -1.14 -10.85 -3.89
N VAL A 28 -1.88 -10.88 -2.77
CA VAL A 28 -1.35 -11.31 -1.48
C VAL A 28 -0.88 -12.76 -1.55
N SER A 29 -1.65 -13.65 -2.18
CA SER A 29 -1.25 -15.04 -2.37
C SER A 29 0.05 -15.18 -3.16
N GLU A 30 0.23 -14.38 -4.22
CA GLU A 30 1.47 -14.37 -5.02
C GLU A 30 2.67 -13.82 -4.21
N VAL A 31 2.45 -12.77 -3.41
CA VAL A 31 3.47 -12.20 -2.52
C VAL A 31 3.87 -13.22 -1.45
N VAL A 32 2.91 -13.87 -0.81
CA VAL A 32 3.18 -14.90 0.20
C VAL A 32 3.97 -16.06 -0.42
N ALA A 33 3.58 -16.54 -1.60
CA ALA A 33 4.30 -17.60 -2.32
C ALA A 33 5.74 -17.19 -2.67
N ALA A 34 5.97 -15.94 -3.07
CA ALA A 34 7.33 -15.44 -3.34
C ALA A 34 8.18 -15.37 -2.06
N ARG A 35 7.59 -15.02 -0.92
CA ARG A 35 8.30 -14.98 0.37
C ARG A 35 8.72 -16.38 0.83
N THR A 36 7.94 -17.43 0.56
CA THR A 36 8.36 -18.81 0.86
C THR A 36 9.60 -19.25 0.07
N GLN A 37 9.94 -18.54 -1.00
CA GLN A 37 11.16 -18.71 -1.80
C GLN A 37 12.31 -17.77 -1.34
N GLU A 38 12.24 -17.26 -0.12
CA GLU A 38 13.25 -16.36 0.48
C GLU A 38 13.40 -15.02 -0.26
N HIS A 39 12.33 -14.54 -0.91
CA HIS A 39 12.31 -13.21 -1.50
C HIS A 39 11.82 -12.17 -0.48
N GLU A 40 12.54 -11.07 -0.38
CA GLU A 40 12.08 -9.88 0.36
C GLU A 40 11.14 -9.07 -0.54
N ILE A 41 9.89 -8.87 -0.11
CA ILE A 41 8.89 -8.17 -0.93
C ILE A 41 8.54 -6.83 -0.30
N VAL A 42 8.51 -5.79 -1.12
CA VAL A 42 7.96 -4.46 -0.80
C VAL A 42 6.80 -4.20 -1.74
N VAL A 43 5.64 -3.83 -1.19
CA VAL A 43 4.45 -3.48 -1.99
C VAL A 43 4.37 -1.96 -2.11
N VAL A 44 4.17 -1.46 -3.33
CA VAL A 44 3.88 -0.05 -3.60
C VAL A 44 2.48 0.03 -4.14
N THR A 45 1.57 0.55 -3.35
CA THR A 45 0.14 0.58 -3.67
C THR A 45 -0.35 1.97 -4.06
N SER A 46 -1.49 2.01 -4.74
CA SER A 46 -2.25 3.19 -5.13
C SER A 46 -3.73 2.96 -4.79
N GLY A 47 -4.57 3.98 -4.98
CA GLY A 47 -6.03 3.82 -4.84
C GLY A 47 -6.64 4.51 -3.62
N ALA A 48 -5.86 5.11 -2.73
CA ALA A 48 -6.36 5.77 -1.53
C ALA A 48 -7.38 6.88 -1.83
N ILE A 49 -7.12 7.73 -2.84
CA ILE A 49 -8.04 8.80 -3.25
C ILE A 49 -9.37 8.20 -3.73
N THR A 50 -9.31 7.18 -4.58
CA THR A 50 -10.50 6.52 -5.12
C THR A 50 -11.33 5.88 -4.00
N ALA A 51 -10.68 5.21 -3.06
CA ALA A 51 -11.34 4.68 -1.87
C ALA A 51 -11.98 5.77 -1.00
N GLY A 52 -11.34 6.93 -0.86
CA GLY A 52 -11.89 8.07 -0.13
C GLY A 52 -13.11 8.70 -0.80
N VAL A 53 -13.07 8.85 -2.11
CA VAL A 53 -14.22 9.30 -2.93
C VAL A 53 -15.41 8.37 -2.71
N GLN A 54 -15.20 7.10 -2.85
CA GLN A 54 -16.22 6.08 -2.65
C GLN A 54 -16.76 6.09 -1.22
N LYS A 55 -15.87 6.15 -0.22
CA LYS A 55 -16.23 6.17 1.20
C LYS A 55 -17.17 7.32 1.56
N LEU A 56 -16.93 8.50 1.00
CA LEU A 56 -17.73 9.69 1.27
C LEU A 56 -18.93 9.83 0.32
N GLY A 57 -19.02 9.02 -0.74
CA GLY A 57 -20.13 9.05 -1.71
C GLY A 57 -20.21 10.37 -2.48
N ILE A 58 -19.07 11.01 -2.74
CA ILE A 58 -19.02 12.30 -3.45
C ILE A 58 -18.41 12.13 -4.84
N PRO A 59 -18.73 13.03 -5.79
CA PRO A 59 -18.02 13.08 -7.06
C PRO A 59 -16.53 13.37 -6.83
N ARG A 60 -15.67 12.78 -7.68
CA ARG A 60 -14.23 13.05 -7.60
C ARG A 60 -13.94 14.51 -7.93
N PRO A 61 -13.36 15.29 -7.01
CA PRO A 61 -12.96 16.67 -7.26
C PRO A 61 -11.65 16.74 -8.05
N ASP A 62 -11.37 17.93 -8.59
CA ASP A 62 -10.12 18.21 -9.29
C ASP A 62 -9.11 18.96 -8.40
N GLU A 63 -9.56 19.54 -7.29
CA GLU A 63 -8.73 20.34 -6.38
C GLU A 63 -7.74 19.47 -5.61
N PRO A 64 -6.43 19.74 -5.72
CA PRO A 64 -5.39 18.93 -5.09
C PRO A 64 -5.52 18.79 -3.57
N GLU A 65 -5.95 19.87 -2.91
CA GLU A 65 -6.12 19.90 -1.44
C GLU A 65 -7.24 18.95 -0.99
N ILE A 66 -8.33 18.87 -1.77
CA ILE A 66 -9.43 17.95 -1.47
C ILE A 66 -9.00 16.51 -1.79
N LEU A 67 -8.26 16.30 -2.88
CA LEU A 67 -7.72 14.97 -3.20
C LEU A 67 -6.78 14.45 -2.11
N GLN A 68 -5.98 15.32 -1.47
CA GLN A 68 -5.14 14.95 -0.33
C GLN A 68 -6.00 14.52 0.88
N ALA A 69 -7.05 15.27 1.20
CA ALA A 69 -7.98 14.91 2.27
C ALA A 69 -8.68 13.57 2.00
N LEU A 70 -9.13 13.36 0.76
CA LEU A 70 -9.74 12.09 0.34
C LEU A 70 -8.76 10.91 0.42
N SER A 71 -7.50 11.14 0.08
CA SER A 71 -6.44 10.14 0.26
C SER A 71 -6.32 9.72 1.73
N ALA A 72 -6.33 10.66 2.65
CA ALA A 72 -6.26 10.38 4.09
C ALA A 72 -7.47 9.54 4.57
N VAL A 73 -8.68 9.83 4.07
CA VAL A 73 -9.88 9.05 4.37
C VAL A 73 -9.79 7.62 3.82
N GLY A 74 -9.42 7.48 2.55
CA GLY A 74 -9.40 6.18 1.87
C GLY A 74 -8.23 5.30 2.28
N GLN A 75 -7.13 5.89 2.73
CA GLN A 75 -5.94 5.15 3.17
C GLN A 75 -6.24 4.20 4.33
N ILE A 76 -7.14 4.57 5.22
CA ILE A 76 -7.55 3.72 6.36
C ILE A 76 -8.16 2.41 5.87
N ASP A 77 -9.12 2.47 4.94
CA ASP A 77 -9.79 1.29 4.41
C ASP A 77 -8.85 0.44 3.55
N LEU A 78 -7.98 1.10 2.77
CA LEU A 78 -6.98 0.42 1.96
C LEU A 78 -5.99 -0.36 2.83
N MET A 79 -5.43 0.25 3.86
CA MET A 79 -4.48 -0.42 4.77
C MET A 79 -5.14 -1.51 5.60
N ARG A 80 -6.41 -1.32 6.00
CA ARG A 80 -7.18 -2.37 6.66
C ARG A 80 -7.34 -3.59 5.76
N ALA A 81 -7.73 -3.41 4.49
CA ALA A 81 -7.89 -4.50 3.54
C ALA A 81 -6.57 -5.29 3.35
N TYR A 82 -5.44 -4.61 3.20
CA TYR A 82 -4.13 -5.26 3.14
C TYR A 82 -3.81 -6.01 4.44
N GLY A 83 -4.01 -5.37 5.60
CA GLY A 83 -3.71 -5.97 6.90
C GLY A 83 -4.53 -7.23 7.18
N GLU A 84 -5.81 -7.23 6.84
CA GLU A 84 -6.71 -8.38 6.98
C GLU A 84 -6.30 -9.51 6.03
N GLU A 85 -6.03 -9.19 4.77
CA GLU A 85 -5.69 -10.21 3.77
C GLU A 85 -4.32 -10.86 4.04
N PHE A 86 -3.27 -10.08 4.30
CA PHE A 86 -1.98 -10.62 4.72
C PHE A 86 -2.06 -11.35 6.07
N GLY A 87 -2.86 -10.82 7.01
CA GLY A 87 -3.09 -11.43 8.32
C GLY A 87 -3.71 -12.82 8.22
N SER A 88 -4.59 -13.08 7.23
CA SER A 88 -5.15 -14.40 6.97
C SER A 88 -4.09 -15.46 6.60
N HIS A 89 -2.95 -15.00 6.10
CA HIS A 89 -1.76 -15.84 5.82
C HIS A 89 -0.71 -15.81 6.94
N GLY A 90 -1.02 -15.21 8.09
CA GLY A 90 -0.07 -15.06 9.21
C GLY A 90 1.07 -14.07 8.95
N VAL A 91 0.92 -13.18 7.99
CA VAL A 91 1.92 -12.21 7.57
C VAL A 91 1.58 -10.82 8.11
N ALA A 92 2.52 -10.20 8.81
CA ALA A 92 2.38 -8.82 9.27
C ALA A 92 2.71 -7.82 8.15
N THR A 93 2.01 -6.69 8.15
CA THR A 93 2.27 -5.57 7.25
C THR A 93 2.68 -4.32 8.00
N GLY A 94 3.48 -3.46 7.39
CA GLY A 94 3.88 -2.16 7.93
C GLY A 94 3.69 -1.06 6.90
N GLN A 95 2.89 -0.04 7.22
CA GLN A 95 2.70 1.10 6.34
C GLN A 95 3.92 2.02 6.34
N VAL A 96 4.39 2.40 5.15
CA VAL A 96 5.43 3.41 4.97
C VAL A 96 4.90 4.49 4.04
N LEU A 97 4.77 5.71 4.56
CA LEU A 97 4.37 6.89 3.79
C LEU A 97 5.62 7.67 3.39
N LEU A 98 5.78 7.92 2.10
CA LEU A 98 6.90 8.65 1.54
C LEU A 98 6.42 9.88 0.78
N ALA A 99 7.14 10.98 0.94
CA ALA A 99 6.92 12.21 0.19
C ALA A 99 8.12 12.51 -0.72
N PRO A 100 7.97 13.35 -1.77
CA PRO A 100 9.06 13.66 -2.70
C PRO A 100 10.33 14.22 -2.04
N HIS A 101 10.20 14.93 -0.91
CA HIS A 101 11.35 15.47 -0.20
C HIS A 101 12.16 14.38 0.53
N ASP A 102 11.56 13.24 0.89
CA ASP A 102 12.26 12.11 1.52
C ASP A 102 13.34 11.53 0.60
N PHE A 103 13.18 11.72 -0.71
CA PHE A 103 14.16 11.30 -1.72
C PHE A 103 15.23 12.36 -2.02
N ARG A 104 15.01 13.62 -1.64
CA ARG A 104 15.94 14.74 -1.89
C ARG A 104 16.83 15.04 -0.71
N ASP A 105 16.30 14.92 0.50
CA ASP A 105 17.06 15.07 1.73
C ASP A 105 17.76 13.76 2.09
N ARG A 106 19.09 13.82 2.21
CA ARG A 106 19.89 12.62 2.46
C ARG A 106 19.56 11.95 3.81
N ASN A 107 19.25 12.74 4.84
CA ASN A 107 18.95 12.18 6.17
C ASN A 107 17.59 11.47 6.13
N GLN A 108 16.59 12.10 5.51
CA GLN A 108 15.25 11.49 5.34
C GLN A 108 15.34 10.21 4.52
N TYR A 109 16.10 10.22 3.43
CA TYR A 109 16.35 9.02 2.62
C TYR A 109 16.95 7.88 3.45
N LEU A 110 17.97 8.16 4.25
CA LEU A 110 18.62 7.15 5.11
C LEU A 110 17.67 6.62 6.20
N HIS A 111 16.81 7.48 6.77
CA HIS A 111 15.78 7.06 7.71
C HIS A 111 14.77 6.13 7.06
N ALA A 112 14.26 6.48 5.89
CA ALA A 112 13.35 5.63 5.13
C ALA A 112 14.00 4.28 4.78
N GLU A 113 15.22 4.29 4.25
CA GLU A 113 15.98 3.08 3.92
C GLU A 113 16.14 2.17 5.16
N THR A 114 16.49 2.76 6.31
CA THR A 114 16.67 2.03 7.57
C THR A 114 15.34 1.41 8.03
N THR A 115 14.24 2.15 7.92
CA THR A 115 12.90 1.66 8.26
C THR A 115 12.54 0.43 7.41
N PHE A 116 12.72 0.50 6.09
CA PHE A 116 12.48 -0.65 5.21
C PHE A 116 13.34 -1.86 5.59
N LYS A 117 14.63 -1.65 5.84
CA LYS A 117 15.55 -2.73 6.26
C LYS A 117 15.08 -3.41 7.55
N HIS A 118 14.62 -2.63 8.53
CA HIS A 118 14.11 -3.19 9.78
C HIS A 118 12.79 -3.92 9.61
N LEU A 119 11.84 -3.38 8.85
CA LEU A 119 10.58 -4.09 8.56
C LEU A 119 10.86 -5.46 7.92
N LEU A 120 11.71 -5.51 6.89
CA LEU A 120 12.07 -6.75 6.21
C LEU A 120 12.80 -7.74 7.15
N ARG A 121 13.67 -7.27 8.04
CA ARG A 121 14.33 -8.13 9.06
C ARG A 121 13.37 -8.67 10.11
N LEU A 122 12.28 -7.96 10.38
CA LEU A 122 11.21 -8.39 11.28
C LEU A 122 10.18 -9.29 10.58
N ASP A 123 10.46 -9.68 9.33
CA ASP A 123 9.56 -10.48 8.49
C ASP A 123 8.21 -9.81 8.20
N VAL A 124 8.18 -8.47 8.22
CA VAL A 124 7.03 -7.62 7.92
C VAL A 124 7.07 -7.20 6.45
N VAL A 125 5.93 -7.23 5.76
CA VAL A 125 5.79 -6.69 4.41
C VAL A 125 5.56 -5.18 4.47
N PRO A 126 6.50 -4.34 3.98
CA PRO A 126 6.28 -2.90 3.86
C PRO A 126 5.30 -2.60 2.73
N ILE A 127 4.34 -1.70 2.97
CA ILE A 127 3.35 -1.24 1.98
C ILE A 127 3.36 0.29 1.92
#